data_bc9f29eb9e035aa47d5df96b0afd428c
#
_entry.id   bc9f29eb9e035aa47d5df96b0afd428c
#
_cell.length_a   1.000
_cell.length_b   1.000
_cell.length_c   1.000
_cell.angle_alpha   90.00
_cell.angle_beta   90.00
_cell.angle_gamma   90.00
#
_symmetry.space_group_name_H-M   'P 1'
#
loop_
_entity.id
_entity.type
_entity.pdbx_description
1 polymer ?
#
loop_
_entity_poly.entity_id
_entity_poly.type
_entity_poly.pdbx_seq_one_letter_code
_entity_poly.pdbx_strand_id
1 'polypeptide(L)'
;MEQQQRPKPFPFNTCEARRSVGVVGGIDQPYSASINIVSCLILLYLLSLAKHIEIQFFILSLFIFQAYHAYSHLFWSDDELEHTYIIHASSYLIVIALIVALSFISGNPPNIPIIFAVILLDFYIFLNYIGTVYNAISGINIWVVVLITGLWNVKLPTVVNRLLPLLLLLFVVIIGLFFNEKYNCEAMMKAYPFPYHTAIELCGLVISALFAYIFLLLEKDKEG
;
A
#
# COMPACT_ATOMS: atom_id res chain seq x y z
N MET A 1 0.71 29.81 25.68
CA MET A 1 1.93 29.24 25.05
C MET A 1 1.45 28.23 24.03
N GLU A 2 1.40 28.61 22.76
CA GLU A 2 1.17 27.68 21.66
C GLU A 2 2.38 26.75 21.63
N GLN A 3 2.17 25.48 21.94
CA GLN A 3 3.18 24.46 21.65
C GLN A 3 3.36 24.44 20.13
N GLN A 4 4.44 25.01 19.63
CA GLN A 4 4.89 24.81 18.27
C GLN A 4 5.04 23.29 18.07
N GLN A 5 4.01 22.66 17.51
CA GLN A 5 4.09 21.27 17.11
C GLN A 5 5.24 21.14 16.11
N ARG A 6 6.25 20.35 16.48
CA ARG A 6 7.34 20.01 15.55
C ARG A 6 6.73 19.42 14.30
N PRO A 7 7.20 19.78 13.09
CA PRO A 7 6.72 19.17 11.87
C PRO A 7 6.96 17.66 11.96
N LYS A 8 5.88 16.89 11.77
CA LYS A 8 5.96 15.43 11.80
C LYS A 8 6.64 14.93 10.54
N PRO A 9 7.49 13.87 10.63
CA PRO A 9 8.13 13.29 9.46
C PRO A 9 7.10 12.68 8.51
N PHE A 10 7.36 12.74 7.20
CA PHE A 10 6.63 11.98 6.21
C PHE A 10 6.80 10.45 6.48
N PRO A 11 5.80 9.57 6.27
CA PRO A 11 4.50 9.84 5.62
C PRO A 11 3.43 10.42 6.53
N PHE A 12 3.66 10.57 7.80
CA PHE A 12 2.67 10.95 8.80
C PHE A 12 2.36 12.46 8.83
N ASN A 13 3.10 13.28 8.09
CA ASN A 13 2.76 14.67 7.83
C ASN A 13 1.80 14.76 6.64
N THR A 14 0.60 14.22 6.85
CA THR A 14 -0.42 14.08 5.81
C THR A 14 -1.11 15.39 5.50
N CYS A 15 -1.56 15.53 4.26
CA CYS A 15 -2.33 16.67 3.75
C CYS A 15 -3.84 16.50 4.02
N GLU A 16 -4.19 15.87 5.10
CA GLU A 16 -5.54 15.87 5.68
C GLU A 16 -5.52 16.77 6.90
N ALA A 17 -6.46 17.74 6.94
CA ALA A 17 -6.57 18.64 8.07
C ALA A 17 -6.82 17.83 9.35
N ARG A 18 -5.83 17.82 10.25
CA ARG A 18 -6.01 17.24 11.58
C ARG A 18 -7.17 17.93 12.26
N ARG A 19 -8.18 17.20 12.56
CA ARG A 19 -9.25 17.72 13.39
C ARG A 19 -8.74 17.68 14.83
N SER A 20 -8.67 18.87 15.42
CA SER A 20 -8.37 18.98 16.85
C SER A 20 -9.28 18.04 17.63
N VAL A 21 -8.72 17.36 18.63
CA VAL A 21 -9.44 16.55 19.61
C VAL A 21 -10.73 17.27 19.98
N GLY A 22 -11.88 16.70 19.64
CA GLY A 22 -13.19 17.29 19.95
C GLY A 22 -14.17 17.43 18.79
N VAL A 23 -13.74 17.33 17.53
CA VAL A 23 -14.66 17.52 16.39
C VAL A 23 -15.31 16.21 15.93
N VAL A 24 -14.62 15.06 16.03
CA VAL A 24 -15.17 13.73 15.74
C VAL A 24 -14.56 12.72 16.72
N GLY A 25 -14.93 12.76 17.99
CA GLY A 25 -14.60 11.70 18.96
C GLY A 25 -13.13 11.33 19.13
N GLY A 26 -12.18 12.22 18.78
CA GLY A 26 -10.74 11.95 18.91
C GLY A 26 -10.11 11.22 17.71
N ILE A 27 -10.83 11.04 16.62
CA ILE A 27 -10.28 10.43 15.38
C ILE A 27 -9.46 11.49 14.63
N ASP A 28 -8.18 11.15 14.34
CA ASP A 28 -7.24 12.11 13.75
C ASP A 28 -7.53 12.37 12.26
N GLN A 29 -7.72 11.31 11.47
CA GLN A 29 -7.92 11.37 10.03
C GLN A 29 -9.13 10.53 9.59
N PRO A 30 -10.38 11.01 9.81
CA PRO A 30 -11.58 10.21 9.64
C PRO A 30 -11.87 9.79 8.19
N TYR A 31 -11.50 10.60 7.20
CA TYR A 31 -11.73 10.27 5.79
C TYR A 31 -10.80 9.17 5.32
N SER A 32 -9.49 9.28 5.60
CA SER A 32 -8.48 8.27 5.28
C SER A 32 -8.79 6.95 5.99
N ALA A 33 -9.10 7.00 7.29
CA ALA A 33 -9.52 5.82 8.05
C ALA A 33 -10.74 5.12 7.44
N SER A 34 -11.76 5.90 7.01
CA SER A 34 -12.97 5.33 6.41
C SER A 34 -12.68 4.59 5.10
N ILE A 35 -11.80 5.12 4.25
CA ILE A 35 -11.41 4.47 3.00
C ILE A 35 -10.66 3.16 3.28
N ASN A 36 -9.74 3.16 4.25
CA ASN A 36 -9.02 1.95 4.61
C ASN A 36 -9.94 0.87 5.23
N ILE A 37 -10.95 1.26 6.00
CA ILE A 37 -11.98 0.33 6.48
C ILE A 37 -12.76 -0.27 5.30
N VAL A 38 -13.16 0.54 4.32
CA VAL A 38 -13.82 0.03 3.10
C VAL A 38 -12.91 -0.91 2.33
N SER A 39 -11.61 -0.59 2.22
CA SER A 39 -10.59 -1.48 1.63
C SER A 39 -10.55 -2.83 2.35
N CYS A 40 -10.54 -2.84 3.67
CA CYS A 40 -10.59 -4.06 4.48
C CYS A 40 -11.83 -4.91 4.18
N LEU A 41 -13.01 -4.30 4.08
CA LEU A 41 -14.25 -5.04 3.75
C LEU A 41 -14.21 -5.66 2.36
N ILE A 42 -13.69 -4.93 1.36
CA ILE A 42 -13.51 -5.44 0.01
C ILE A 42 -12.52 -6.62 0.02
N LEU A 43 -11.39 -6.49 0.71
CA LEU A 43 -10.38 -7.55 0.79
C LEU A 43 -10.89 -8.79 1.52
N LEU A 44 -11.70 -8.64 2.57
CA LEU A 44 -12.37 -9.79 3.22
C LEU A 44 -13.33 -10.50 2.27
N TYR A 45 -14.09 -9.75 1.47
CA TYR A 45 -14.93 -10.34 0.43
C TYR A 45 -14.10 -11.09 -0.60
N LEU A 46 -13.03 -10.49 -1.14
CA LEU A 46 -12.15 -11.16 -2.11
C LEU A 46 -11.43 -12.37 -1.50
N LEU A 47 -11.04 -12.31 -0.23
CA LEU A 47 -10.47 -13.43 0.51
C LEU A 47 -11.43 -14.62 0.57
N SER A 48 -12.72 -14.37 0.75
CA SER A 48 -13.75 -15.43 0.78
C SER A 48 -13.94 -16.14 -0.58
N LEU A 49 -13.48 -15.54 -1.67
CA LEU A 49 -13.54 -16.11 -3.02
C LEU A 49 -12.30 -16.94 -3.38
N ALA A 50 -11.18 -16.73 -2.69
CA ALA A 50 -9.94 -17.45 -2.93
C ALA A 50 -10.04 -18.89 -2.42
N LYS A 51 -9.56 -19.84 -3.22
CA LYS A 51 -9.63 -21.27 -2.90
C LYS A 51 -8.31 -21.81 -2.36
N HIS A 52 -7.20 -21.36 -2.92
CA HIS A 52 -5.85 -21.82 -2.58
C HIS A 52 -5.23 -20.98 -1.48
N ILE A 53 -4.57 -21.65 -0.55
CA ILE A 53 -3.98 -21.01 0.64
C ILE A 53 -2.93 -19.94 0.29
N GLU A 54 -2.23 -20.11 -0.82
CA GLU A 54 -1.23 -19.16 -1.31
C GLU A 54 -1.86 -17.82 -1.72
N ILE A 55 -3.04 -17.87 -2.36
CA ILE A 55 -3.80 -16.68 -2.76
C ILE A 55 -4.51 -16.08 -1.53
N GLN A 56 -5.06 -16.91 -0.66
CA GLN A 56 -5.62 -16.46 0.61
C GLN A 56 -4.56 -15.73 1.45
N PHE A 57 -3.35 -16.27 1.56
CA PHE A 57 -2.25 -15.65 2.29
C PHE A 57 -1.87 -14.29 1.70
N PHE A 58 -1.83 -14.17 0.37
CA PHE A 58 -1.57 -12.89 -0.30
C PHE A 58 -2.67 -11.86 -0.01
N ILE A 59 -3.95 -12.20 -0.16
CA ILE A 59 -5.07 -11.29 0.11
C ILE A 59 -5.13 -10.92 1.59
N LEU A 60 -4.88 -11.87 2.49
CA LEU A 60 -4.80 -11.62 3.94
C LEU A 60 -3.67 -10.66 4.29
N SER A 61 -2.51 -10.74 3.62
CA SER A 61 -1.40 -9.80 3.85
C SER A 61 -1.77 -8.37 3.44
N LEU A 62 -2.49 -8.19 2.33
CA LEU A 62 -3.05 -6.90 1.93
C LEU A 62 -4.07 -6.38 2.95
N PHE A 63 -4.94 -7.27 3.46
CA PHE A 63 -5.89 -6.91 4.51
C PHE A 63 -5.20 -6.44 5.79
N ILE A 64 -4.18 -7.15 6.27
CA ILE A 64 -3.40 -6.76 7.46
C ILE A 64 -2.77 -5.38 7.26
N PHE A 65 -2.19 -5.12 6.09
CA PHE A 65 -1.62 -3.84 5.75
C PHE A 65 -2.66 -2.71 5.80
N GLN A 66 -3.83 -2.90 5.19
CA GLN A 66 -4.91 -1.92 5.17
C GLN A 66 -5.56 -1.75 6.55
N ALA A 67 -5.69 -2.81 7.33
CA ALA A 67 -6.22 -2.75 8.68
C ALA A 67 -5.30 -1.94 9.61
N TYR A 68 -3.98 -2.12 9.47
CA TYR A 68 -3.03 -1.31 10.22
C TYR A 68 -3.04 0.17 9.78
N HIS A 69 -3.16 0.44 8.48
CA HIS A 69 -3.36 1.80 7.98
C HIS A 69 -4.63 2.45 8.56
N ALA A 70 -5.77 1.73 8.55
CA ALA A 70 -6.99 2.21 9.19
C ALA A 70 -6.78 2.55 10.68
N TYR A 71 -6.09 1.64 11.40
CA TYR A 71 -5.75 1.85 12.81
C TYR A 71 -4.89 3.10 13.00
N SER A 72 -3.84 3.28 12.19
CA SER A 72 -2.94 4.44 12.29
C SER A 72 -3.65 5.77 12.04
N HIS A 73 -4.65 5.80 11.16
CA HIS A 73 -5.47 6.99 10.92
C HIS A 73 -6.54 7.25 11.99
N LEU A 74 -6.99 6.20 12.68
CA LEU A 74 -7.96 6.32 13.77
C LEU A 74 -7.30 6.75 15.07
N PHE A 75 -6.20 6.08 15.42
CA PHE A 75 -5.56 6.14 16.73
C PHE A 75 -4.11 6.59 16.57
N TRP A 76 -3.95 7.84 16.19
CA TRP A 76 -2.62 8.42 16.05
C TRP A 76 -1.84 8.33 17.38
N SER A 77 -0.67 7.72 17.34
CA SER A 77 0.27 7.78 18.47
C SER A 77 1.34 8.84 18.19
N ASP A 78 1.93 9.37 19.26
CA ASP A 78 3.06 10.31 19.13
C ASP A 78 4.35 9.60 18.68
N ASP A 79 4.38 8.28 18.67
CA ASP A 79 5.50 7.46 18.22
C ASP A 79 5.41 7.17 16.71
N GLU A 80 5.75 8.18 15.92
CA GLU A 80 5.76 8.12 14.47
C GLU A 80 6.78 7.11 13.91
N LEU A 81 7.85 6.87 14.64
CA LEU A 81 8.89 5.94 14.22
C LEU A 81 8.40 4.50 14.31
N GLU A 82 7.70 4.14 15.38
CA GLU A 82 7.10 2.82 15.55
C GLU A 82 6.11 2.52 14.42
N HIS A 83 5.22 3.47 14.09
CA HIS A 83 4.31 3.34 12.96
C HIS A 83 5.04 3.10 11.64
N THR A 84 6.12 3.83 11.38
CA THR A 84 6.92 3.65 10.16
C THR A 84 7.50 2.23 10.10
N TYR A 85 8.01 1.70 11.21
CA TYR A 85 8.53 0.31 11.26
C TYR A 85 7.44 -0.72 11.01
N ILE A 86 6.26 -0.57 11.61
CA ILE A 86 5.17 -1.55 11.44
C ILE A 86 4.61 -1.52 10.02
N ILE A 87 4.42 -0.34 9.41
CA ILE A 87 4.00 -0.21 8.02
C ILE A 87 5.03 -0.88 7.10
N HIS A 88 6.30 -0.66 7.33
CA HIS A 88 7.36 -1.26 6.53
C HIS A 88 7.42 -2.78 6.70
N ALA A 89 7.30 -3.28 7.93
CA ALA A 89 7.22 -4.71 8.21
C ALA A 89 6.00 -5.37 7.55
N SER A 90 4.84 -4.73 7.57
CA SER A 90 3.64 -5.23 6.89
C SER A 90 3.79 -5.21 5.36
N SER A 91 4.55 -4.27 4.80
CA SER A 91 4.93 -4.26 3.38
C SER A 91 5.79 -5.48 3.01
N TYR A 92 6.75 -5.88 3.85
CA TYR A 92 7.52 -7.11 3.63
C TYR A 92 6.66 -8.38 3.74
N LEU A 93 5.65 -8.38 4.62
CA LEU A 93 4.70 -9.49 4.67
C LEU A 93 3.98 -9.65 3.32
N ILE A 94 3.58 -8.55 2.68
CA ILE A 94 3.00 -8.58 1.32
C ILE A 94 4.02 -9.13 0.31
N VAL A 95 5.29 -8.72 0.38
CA VAL A 95 6.34 -9.24 -0.53
C VAL A 95 6.48 -10.75 -0.40
N ILE A 96 6.55 -11.28 0.82
CA ILE A 96 6.63 -12.73 1.06
C ILE A 96 5.40 -13.45 0.51
N ALA A 97 4.21 -12.96 0.82
CA ALA A 97 2.96 -13.53 0.36
C ALA A 97 2.81 -13.47 -1.16
N LEU A 98 3.28 -12.38 -1.79
CA LEU A 98 3.32 -12.21 -3.23
C LEU A 98 4.27 -13.22 -3.91
N ILE A 99 5.45 -13.45 -3.33
CA ILE A 99 6.39 -14.48 -3.82
C ILE A 99 5.74 -15.86 -3.77
N VAL A 100 5.06 -16.19 -2.67
CA VAL A 100 4.36 -17.47 -2.50
C VAL A 100 3.25 -17.62 -3.55
N ALA A 101 2.39 -16.60 -3.71
CA ALA A 101 1.31 -16.62 -4.67
C ALA A 101 1.81 -16.72 -6.13
N LEU A 102 2.87 -15.97 -6.48
CA LEU A 102 3.49 -16.03 -7.82
C LEU A 102 4.14 -17.38 -8.09
N SER A 103 4.80 -17.97 -7.09
CA SER A 103 5.38 -19.32 -7.20
C SER A 103 4.29 -20.36 -7.43
N PHE A 104 3.15 -20.24 -6.75
CA PHE A 104 1.98 -21.07 -6.98
C PHE A 104 1.46 -20.90 -8.41
N ILE A 105 1.23 -19.67 -8.89
CA ILE A 105 0.68 -19.39 -10.23
C ILE A 105 1.62 -19.88 -11.34
N SER A 106 2.91 -19.54 -11.28
CA SER A 106 3.89 -19.86 -12.33
C SER A 106 4.42 -21.28 -12.28
N GLY A 107 4.25 -21.97 -11.14
CA GLY A 107 4.89 -23.27 -10.88
C GLY A 107 6.41 -23.19 -10.60
N ASN A 108 6.99 -21.99 -10.60
CA ASN A 108 8.39 -21.71 -10.36
C ASN A 108 8.57 -20.50 -9.45
N PRO A 109 9.61 -20.45 -8.61
CA PRO A 109 9.89 -19.25 -7.83
C PRO A 109 10.24 -18.07 -8.76
N PRO A 110 9.85 -16.84 -8.39
CA PRO A 110 10.32 -15.63 -9.08
C PRO A 110 11.85 -15.51 -9.05
N ASN A 111 12.42 -14.56 -9.80
CA ASN A 111 13.85 -14.35 -9.85
C ASN A 111 14.42 -13.88 -8.50
N ILE A 112 14.79 -14.84 -7.64
CA ILE A 112 15.25 -14.59 -6.27
C ILE A 112 16.45 -13.64 -6.21
N PRO A 113 17.51 -13.76 -7.05
CA PRO A 113 18.61 -12.80 -7.07
C PRO A 113 18.17 -11.34 -7.27
N ILE A 114 17.26 -11.08 -8.20
CA ILE A 114 16.74 -9.72 -8.45
C ILE A 114 15.94 -9.24 -7.24
N ILE A 115 15.05 -10.08 -6.71
CA ILE A 115 14.24 -9.75 -5.54
C ILE A 115 15.14 -9.43 -4.35
N PHE A 116 16.14 -10.24 -4.09
CA PHE A 116 17.09 -10.02 -3.00
C PHE A 116 17.86 -8.70 -3.16
N ALA A 117 18.32 -8.37 -4.36
CA ALA A 117 18.99 -7.10 -4.63
C ALA A 117 18.06 -5.89 -4.37
N VAL A 118 16.79 -5.99 -4.76
CA VAL A 118 15.80 -4.91 -4.53
C VAL A 118 15.45 -4.79 -3.04
N ILE A 119 15.33 -5.90 -2.31
CA ILE A 119 15.13 -5.89 -0.86
C ILE A 119 16.32 -5.24 -0.13
N LEU A 120 17.55 -5.54 -0.53
CA LEU A 120 18.73 -4.89 0.05
C LEU A 120 18.76 -3.39 -0.22
N LEU A 121 18.39 -2.97 -1.43
CA LEU A 121 18.29 -1.55 -1.78
C LEU A 121 17.21 -0.85 -0.97
N ASP A 122 16.04 -1.47 -0.83
CA ASP A 122 14.95 -0.93 -0.01
C ASP A 122 15.36 -0.81 1.45
N PHE A 123 16.00 -1.85 2.00
CA PHE A 123 16.49 -1.81 3.37
C PHE A 123 17.53 -0.70 3.59
N TYR A 124 18.42 -0.47 2.61
CA TYR A 124 19.34 0.66 2.63
C TYR A 124 18.60 2.00 2.63
N ILE A 125 17.57 2.15 1.77
CA ILE A 125 16.73 3.36 1.72
C ILE A 125 15.96 3.53 3.03
N PHE A 126 15.41 2.44 3.58
CA PHE A 126 14.72 2.48 4.86
C PHE A 126 15.61 2.98 5.99
N LEU A 127 16.83 2.46 6.12
CA LEU A 127 17.75 2.86 7.19
C LEU A 127 18.24 4.32 7.06
N ASN A 128 18.38 4.84 5.85
CA ASN A 128 19.00 6.16 5.63
C ASN A 128 17.96 7.27 5.36
N TYR A 129 16.74 6.91 4.93
CA TYR A 129 15.71 7.86 4.50
C TYR A 129 14.35 7.58 5.14
N ILE A 130 14.36 7.01 6.36
CA ILE A 130 13.14 6.72 7.12
C ILE A 130 12.30 8.00 7.29
N GLY A 131 11.00 7.88 7.17
CA GLY A 131 10.07 9.01 7.27
C GLY A 131 10.11 9.97 6.07
N THR A 132 10.73 9.57 4.95
CA THR A 132 10.74 10.35 3.71
C THR A 132 9.88 9.71 2.63
N VAL A 133 9.55 10.48 1.59
CA VAL A 133 8.86 9.98 0.40
C VAL A 133 9.62 8.84 -0.29
N TYR A 134 10.95 8.84 -0.22
CA TYR A 134 11.78 7.77 -0.79
C TYR A 134 11.54 6.42 -0.13
N ASN A 135 11.30 6.40 1.18
CA ASN A 135 10.95 5.19 1.91
C ASN A 135 9.61 4.59 1.43
N ALA A 136 8.58 5.43 1.26
CA ALA A 136 7.28 4.98 0.76
C ALA A 136 7.37 4.45 -0.69
N ILE A 137 8.14 5.13 -1.55
CA ILE A 137 8.33 4.74 -2.94
C ILE A 137 9.12 3.43 -3.05
N SER A 138 10.15 3.22 -2.22
CA SER A 138 10.94 1.99 -2.28
C SER A 138 10.10 0.76 -1.94
N GLY A 139 9.22 0.84 -0.94
CA GLY A 139 8.27 -0.22 -0.61
C GLY A 139 7.34 -0.59 -1.78
N ILE A 140 6.82 0.41 -2.51
CA ILE A 140 6.01 0.18 -3.71
C ILE A 140 6.85 -0.47 -4.82
N ASN A 141 8.08 -0.03 -5.02
CA ASN A 141 8.97 -0.56 -6.05
C ASN A 141 9.26 -2.05 -5.87
N ILE A 142 9.41 -2.53 -4.62
CA ILE A 142 9.60 -3.97 -4.37
C ILE A 142 8.40 -4.76 -4.88
N TRP A 143 7.17 -4.33 -4.59
CA TRP A 143 5.97 -5.03 -5.05
C TRP A 143 5.91 -5.10 -6.57
N VAL A 144 6.22 -3.99 -7.25
CA VAL A 144 6.25 -3.93 -8.73
C VAL A 144 7.32 -4.86 -9.31
N VAL A 145 8.54 -4.86 -8.77
CA VAL A 145 9.63 -5.72 -9.25
C VAL A 145 9.31 -7.19 -9.02
N VAL A 146 8.79 -7.57 -7.85
CA VAL A 146 8.38 -8.95 -7.54
C VAL A 146 7.26 -9.40 -8.48
N LEU A 147 6.25 -8.55 -8.70
CA LEU A 147 5.15 -8.83 -9.61
C LEU A 147 5.65 -9.07 -11.05
N ILE A 148 6.44 -8.15 -11.58
CA ILE A 148 6.95 -8.23 -12.96
C ILE A 148 7.83 -9.47 -13.12
N THR A 149 8.78 -9.70 -12.22
CA THR A 149 9.69 -10.86 -12.32
C THR A 149 8.98 -12.20 -12.15
N GLY A 150 7.92 -12.24 -11.33
CA GLY A 150 7.13 -13.46 -11.13
C GLY A 150 6.18 -13.78 -12.28
N LEU A 151 5.69 -12.76 -13.00
CA LEU A 151 4.79 -12.94 -14.15
C LEU A 151 5.52 -12.98 -15.49
N TRP A 152 6.84 -12.76 -15.54
CA TRP A 152 7.60 -12.59 -16.79
C TRP A 152 7.40 -13.72 -17.81
N ASN A 153 7.33 -14.97 -17.35
CA ASN A 153 7.17 -16.16 -18.19
C ASN A 153 5.80 -16.81 -18.07
N VAL A 154 4.84 -16.13 -17.44
CA VAL A 154 3.49 -16.66 -17.26
C VAL A 154 2.63 -16.23 -18.45
N LYS A 155 1.95 -17.20 -19.08
CA LYS A 155 0.92 -16.88 -20.09
C LYS A 155 -0.30 -16.32 -19.37
N LEU A 156 -0.51 -15.03 -19.52
CA LEU A 156 -1.58 -14.33 -18.83
C LEU A 156 -2.91 -14.42 -19.58
N PRO A 157 -4.04 -14.64 -18.87
CA PRO A 157 -5.38 -14.50 -19.45
C PRO A 157 -5.60 -13.12 -20.05
N THR A 158 -6.42 -13.02 -21.11
CA THR A 158 -6.69 -11.76 -21.79
C THR A 158 -7.16 -10.63 -20.85
N VAL A 159 -7.98 -10.99 -19.86
CA VAL A 159 -8.47 -10.02 -18.86
C VAL A 159 -7.33 -9.50 -18.02
N VAL A 160 -6.46 -10.37 -17.52
CA VAL A 160 -5.28 -9.98 -16.70
C VAL A 160 -4.32 -9.11 -17.51
N ASN A 161 -4.08 -9.44 -18.77
CA ASN A 161 -3.26 -8.62 -19.68
C ASN A 161 -3.78 -7.17 -19.85
N ARG A 162 -5.08 -6.94 -19.68
CA ARG A 162 -5.68 -5.60 -19.71
C ARG A 162 -5.63 -4.89 -18.36
N LEU A 163 -5.74 -5.66 -17.27
CA LEU A 163 -5.76 -5.10 -15.91
C LEU A 163 -4.37 -4.79 -15.36
N LEU A 164 -3.36 -5.56 -15.76
CA LEU A 164 -1.98 -5.37 -15.27
C LEU A 164 -1.40 -4.00 -15.62
N PRO A 165 -1.51 -3.48 -16.85
CA PRO A 165 -1.07 -2.11 -17.17
C PRO A 165 -1.81 -1.05 -16.35
N LEU A 166 -3.11 -1.25 -16.07
CA LEU A 166 -3.88 -0.35 -15.20
C LEU A 166 -3.33 -0.36 -13.78
N LEU A 167 -3.03 -1.54 -13.21
CA LEU A 167 -2.41 -1.65 -11.90
C LEU A 167 -1.05 -0.94 -11.85
N LEU A 168 -0.19 -1.14 -12.87
CA LEU A 168 1.10 -0.47 -12.96
C LEU A 168 0.97 1.06 -13.07
N LEU A 169 -0.02 1.53 -13.84
CA LEU A 169 -0.34 2.96 -13.91
C LEU A 169 -0.77 3.53 -12.56
N LEU A 170 -1.58 2.80 -11.80
CA LEU A 170 -2.00 3.22 -10.47
C LEU A 170 -0.83 3.33 -9.49
N PHE A 171 0.18 2.45 -9.58
CA PHE A 171 1.42 2.61 -8.82
C PHE A 171 2.18 3.90 -9.18
N VAL A 172 2.20 4.28 -10.45
CA VAL A 172 2.80 5.56 -10.86
C VAL A 172 1.98 6.74 -10.34
N VAL A 173 0.65 6.66 -10.40
CA VAL A 173 -0.26 7.69 -9.89
C VAL A 173 -0.06 7.90 -8.37
N ILE A 174 -0.03 6.82 -7.59
CA ILE A 174 0.13 6.95 -6.12
C ILE A 174 1.49 7.55 -5.76
N ILE A 175 2.57 7.22 -6.48
CA ILE A 175 3.88 7.87 -6.33
C ILE A 175 3.77 9.36 -6.60
N GLY A 176 3.10 9.76 -7.69
CA GLY A 176 2.85 11.18 -8.00
C GLY A 176 2.05 11.90 -6.92
N LEU A 177 1.05 11.23 -6.34
CA LEU A 177 0.25 11.77 -5.24
C LEU A 177 1.11 11.97 -3.97
N PHE A 178 1.99 11.04 -3.62
CA PHE A 178 2.94 11.20 -2.51
C PHE A 178 3.87 12.40 -2.69
N PHE A 179 4.44 12.57 -3.90
CA PHE A 179 5.27 13.75 -4.19
C PHE A 179 4.47 15.04 -4.09
N ASN A 180 3.25 15.06 -4.66
CA ASN A 180 2.41 16.23 -4.62
C ASN A 180 2.01 16.59 -3.18
N GLU A 181 1.66 15.61 -2.36
CA GLU A 181 1.39 15.81 -0.94
C GLU A 181 2.61 16.37 -0.22
N LYS A 182 3.80 15.81 -0.45
CA LYS A 182 5.02 16.23 0.23
C LYS A 182 5.41 17.67 -0.07
N TYR A 183 5.29 18.10 -1.32
CA TYR A 183 5.85 19.38 -1.76
C TYR A 183 4.80 20.48 -1.96
N ASN A 184 3.54 20.14 -2.17
CA ASN A 184 2.50 21.10 -2.53
C ASN A 184 1.35 21.18 -1.52
N CYS A 185 1.37 20.42 -0.42
CA CYS A 185 0.28 20.35 0.54
C CYS A 185 -0.18 21.72 1.03
N GLU A 186 0.74 22.57 1.47
CA GLU A 186 0.42 23.90 1.98
C GLU A 186 -0.26 24.77 0.93
N ALA A 187 0.24 24.75 -0.30
CA ALA A 187 -0.33 25.51 -1.41
C ALA A 187 -1.74 24.99 -1.77
N MET A 188 -1.93 23.68 -1.80
CA MET A 188 -3.21 23.04 -2.10
C MET A 188 -4.24 23.35 -1.02
N MET A 189 -3.88 23.17 0.25
CA MET A 189 -4.76 23.44 1.39
C MET A 189 -5.15 24.92 1.49
N LYS A 190 -4.26 25.83 1.10
CA LYS A 190 -4.54 27.27 1.04
C LYS A 190 -5.47 27.63 -0.12
N ALA A 191 -5.34 26.96 -1.27
CA ALA A 191 -6.18 27.18 -2.44
C ALA A 191 -7.60 26.62 -2.22
N TYR A 192 -7.68 25.41 -1.68
CA TYR A 192 -8.94 24.72 -1.39
C TYR A 192 -8.73 23.70 -0.27
N PRO A 193 -9.37 23.86 0.90
CA PRO A 193 -9.21 22.97 2.04
C PRO A 193 -9.95 21.64 1.80
N PHE A 194 -9.24 20.67 1.23
CA PHE A 194 -9.73 19.33 0.94
C PHE A 194 -8.81 18.28 1.62
N PRO A 195 -9.30 17.13 2.07
CA PRO A 195 -8.45 16.07 2.62
C PRO A 195 -7.69 15.36 1.51
N TYR A 196 -6.63 15.97 0.99
CA TYR A 196 -5.86 15.47 -0.16
C TYR A 196 -5.20 14.11 0.09
N HIS A 197 -4.84 13.80 1.34
CA HIS A 197 -4.34 12.48 1.71
C HIS A 197 -5.34 11.37 1.37
N THR A 198 -6.62 11.65 1.50
CA THR A 198 -7.71 10.74 1.13
C THR A 198 -7.63 10.25 -0.33
N ALA A 199 -7.08 11.07 -1.24
CA ALA A 199 -6.87 10.65 -2.63
C ALA A 199 -5.80 9.55 -2.74
N ILE A 200 -4.76 9.59 -1.90
CA ILE A 200 -3.74 8.53 -1.81
C ILE A 200 -4.39 7.25 -1.31
N GLU A 201 -5.19 7.33 -0.25
CA GLU A 201 -5.88 6.18 0.33
C GLU A 201 -6.89 5.56 -0.65
N LEU A 202 -7.62 6.39 -1.40
CA LEU A 202 -8.52 5.92 -2.45
C LEU A 202 -7.76 5.19 -3.57
N CYS A 203 -6.62 5.71 -3.98
CA CYS A 203 -5.74 5.04 -4.94
C CYS A 203 -5.22 3.72 -4.36
N GLY A 204 -4.82 3.68 -3.10
CA GLY A 204 -4.39 2.48 -2.37
C GLY A 204 -5.47 1.42 -2.28
N LEU A 205 -6.74 1.82 -2.03
CA LEU A 205 -7.90 0.94 -2.04
C LEU A 205 -8.06 0.28 -3.43
N VAL A 206 -8.03 1.07 -4.50
CA VAL A 206 -8.19 0.56 -5.87
C VAL A 206 -7.03 -0.37 -6.24
N ILE A 207 -5.79 -0.02 -5.87
CA ILE A 207 -4.61 -0.87 -6.06
C ILE A 207 -4.79 -2.21 -5.34
N SER A 208 -5.13 -2.19 -4.05
CA SER A 208 -5.26 -3.41 -3.24
C SER A 208 -6.37 -4.32 -3.75
N ALA A 209 -7.53 -3.75 -4.09
CA ALA A 209 -8.66 -4.50 -4.63
C ALA A 209 -8.33 -5.10 -6.02
N LEU A 210 -7.74 -4.30 -6.92
CA LEU A 210 -7.36 -4.75 -8.25
C LEU A 210 -6.26 -5.81 -8.19
N PHE A 211 -5.30 -5.66 -7.30
CA PHE A 211 -4.21 -6.61 -7.10
C PHE A 211 -4.76 -7.97 -6.63
N ALA A 212 -5.60 -7.97 -5.59
CA ALA A 212 -6.27 -9.18 -5.12
C ALA A 212 -7.13 -9.84 -6.22
N TYR A 213 -7.89 -9.04 -6.97
CA TYR A 213 -8.74 -9.52 -8.06
C TYR A 213 -7.95 -10.16 -9.20
N ILE A 214 -6.81 -9.58 -9.59
CA ILE A 214 -5.90 -10.17 -10.60
C ILE A 214 -5.46 -11.58 -10.16
N PHE A 215 -5.09 -11.76 -8.89
CA PHE A 215 -4.67 -13.07 -8.38
C PHE A 215 -5.81 -14.09 -8.34
N LEU A 216 -7.04 -13.69 -8.06
CA LEU A 216 -8.21 -14.57 -8.18
C LEU A 216 -8.47 -15.01 -9.64
N LEU A 217 -8.23 -14.12 -10.61
CA LEU A 217 -8.34 -14.48 -12.03
C LEU A 217 -7.23 -15.44 -12.46
N LEU A 218 -6.00 -15.27 -11.97
CA LEU A 218 -4.87 -16.16 -12.23
C LEU A 218 -5.08 -17.53 -11.59
N GLU A 219 -5.62 -17.58 -10.36
CA GLU A 219 -6.01 -18.79 -9.67
C GLU A 219 -7.02 -19.59 -10.49
N LYS A 220 -8.08 -18.92 -10.96
CA LYS A 220 -9.12 -19.55 -11.78
C LYS A 220 -8.59 -20.08 -13.12
N ASP A 221 -7.68 -19.36 -13.77
CA ASP A 221 -7.06 -19.80 -15.03
C ASP A 221 -6.18 -21.03 -14.84
N LYS A 222 -5.54 -21.16 -13.68
CA LYS A 222 -4.71 -22.32 -13.33
C LYS A 222 -5.52 -23.61 -13.10
N GLU A 223 -6.79 -23.48 -12.67
CA GLU A 223 -7.68 -24.61 -12.42
C GLU A 223 -8.35 -25.16 -13.70
N GLY A 224 -8.44 -24.36 -14.77
CA GLY A 224 -9.13 -24.69 -16.04
C GLY A 224 -8.20 -25.17 -17.12
#